data_cc9e26e46c7feb6dd05715265be8a116
#
_entry.id   cc9e26e46c7feb6dd05715265be8a116
#
_cell.length_a   1.000
_cell.length_b   1.000
_cell.length_c   1.000
_cell.angle_alpha   90.00
_cell.angle_beta   90.00
_cell.angle_gamma   90.00
#
_symmetry.space_group_name_H-M   'P 1'
#
loop_
_entity.id
_entity.type
_entity.pdbx_description
1 polymer ?
#
loop_
_entity_poly.entity_id
_entity_poly.type
_entity_poly.pdbx_seq_one_letter_code
_entity_poly.pdbx_strand_id
1 'polypeptide(L)'
;MERVLDFVGEYNLNKSIYNEFADKINYILNTDADRIIFDFHECKWFHASLTSVLGGMISICNKNNKNVILDIANGSAVADFFNRAGLFSEHFNYKPKEKKNA
;
A
#
# COMPACT_ATOMS: atom_id res chain seq x y z
N MET A 1 5.21 14.32 10.09
CA MET A 1 6.31 13.36 9.84
C MET A 1 5.86 12.30 8.87
N GLU A 2 6.72 11.90 7.97
CA GLU A 2 6.41 10.96 6.90
C GLU A 2 7.27 9.71 7.04
N ARG A 3 6.68 8.54 6.76
CA ARG A 3 7.40 7.25 6.73
C ARG A 3 7.03 6.49 5.47
N VAL A 4 7.93 5.64 5.02
CA VAL A 4 7.76 4.81 3.83
C VAL A 4 7.66 3.35 4.25
N LEU A 5 6.64 2.67 3.72
CA LEU A 5 6.54 1.21 3.79
C LEU A 5 6.83 0.66 2.39
N ASP A 6 7.89 -0.12 2.28
CA ASP A 6 8.29 -0.73 1.02
C ASP A 6 7.57 -2.05 0.79
N PHE A 7 7.06 -2.23 -0.43
CA PHE A 7 6.51 -3.49 -0.88
C PHE A 7 7.40 -3.98 -2.03
N VAL A 8 8.24 -4.96 -1.74
CA VAL A 8 9.33 -5.38 -2.63
C VAL A 8 9.12 -6.82 -3.08
N GLY A 9 9.28 -7.07 -4.38
CA GLY A 9 9.26 -8.40 -4.96
C GLY A 9 7.88 -8.91 -5.29
N GLU A 10 7.65 -10.19 -5.06
CA GLU A 10 6.41 -10.88 -5.40
C GLU A 10 5.58 -11.17 -4.16
N TYR A 11 4.34 -10.70 -4.17
CA TYR A 11 3.40 -10.91 -3.07
C TYR A 11 2.43 -12.02 -3.45
N ASN A 12 2.77 -13.24 -3.04
CA ASN A 12 1.98 -14.46 -3.26
C ASN A 12 1.31 -14.90 -1.96
N LEU A 13 0.31 -15.78 -2.07
CA LEU A 13 -0.35 -16.33 -0.88
C LEU A 13 0.53 -17.37 -0.22
N ASN A 14 1.25 -16.97 0.83
CA ASN A 14 2.05 -17.88 1.64
C ASN A 14 2.22 -17.29 3.06
N LYS A 15 2.70 -18.13 3.96
CA LYS A 15 2.86 -17.75 5.37
C LYS A 15 3.80 -16.57 5.57
N SER A 16 4.87 -16.53 4.78
CA SER A 16 5.87 -15.45 4.85
C SER A 16 5.25 -14.08 4.55
N ILE A 17 4.36 -14.02 3.57
CA ILE A 17 3.69 -12.77 3.19
C ILE A 17 2.73 -12.31 4.30
N TYR A 18 1.99 -13.22 4.92
CA TYR A 18 1.12 -12.86 6.03
C TYR A 18 1.91 -12.30 7.22
N ASN A 19 3.08 -12.88 7.50
CA ASN A 19 3.97 -12.37 8.54
C ASN A 19 4.48 -10.97 8.19
N GLU A 20 4.83 -10.73 6.93
CA GLU A 20 5.28 -9.43 6.47
C GLU A 20 4.18 -8.37 6.64
N PHE A 21 2.94 -8.70 6.29
CA PHE A 21 1.82 -7.78 6.47
C PHE A 21 1.56 -7.50 7.95
N ALA A 22 1.67 -8.51 8.82
CA ALA A 22 1.53 -8.32 10.25
C ALA A 22 2.58 -7.35 10.80
N ASP A 23 3.82 -7.47 10.35
CA ASP A 23 4.89 -6.56 10.74
C ASP A 23 4.62 -5.13 10.27
N LYS A 24 4.11 -4.98 9.05
CA LYS A 24 3.76 -3.66 8.51
C LYS A 24 2.60 -3.03 9.29
N ILE A 25 1.61 -3.81 9.66
CA ILE A 25 0.49 -3.33 10.48
C ILE A 25 0.98 -2.87 11.86
N ASN A 26 1.86 -3.66 12.49
CA ASN A 26 2.47 -3.26 13.75
C ASN A 26 3.24 -1.94 13.61
N TYR A 27 3.98 -1.79 12.54
CA TYR A 27 4.68 -0.54 12.27
C TYR A 27 3.71 0.64 12.17
N ILE A 28 2.63 0.49 11.42
CA ILE A 28 1.60 1.54 11.27
C ILE A 28 1.03 1.93 12.64
N LEU A 29 0.71 0.94 13.47
CA LEU A 29 0.09 1.19 14.77
C LEU A 29 1.02 1.85 15.77
N ASN A 30 2.34 1.71 15.60
CA ASN A 30 3.32 2.18 16.58
C ASN A 30 4.13 3.38 16.12
N THR A 31 3.99 3.84 14.89
CA THR A 31 4.71 5.01 14.42
C THR A 31 3.98 6.31 14.74
N ASP A 32 4.74 7.37 15.01
CA ASP A 32 4.20 8.71 15.19
C ASP A 32 3.94 9.44 13.88
N ALA A 33 4.25 8.82 12.75
CA ALA A 33 4.05 9.44 11.45
C ALA A 33 2.58 9.74 11.19
N ASP A 34 2.30 10.89 10.62
CA ASP A 34 0.95 11.29 10.21
C ASP A 34 0.69 11.03 8.73
N ARG A 35 1.73 10.64 8.00
CA ARG A 35 1.67 10.31 6.59
C ARG A 35 2.51 9.05 6.33
N ILE A 36 1.93 8.09 5.63
CA ILE A 36 2.63 6.84 5.29
C ILE A 36 2.56 6.62 3.79
N ILE A 37 3.72 6.50 3.16
CA ILE A 37 3.84 6.19 1.74
C ILE A 37 3.94 4.68 1.59
N PHE A 38 3.02 4.08 0.86
CA PHE A 38 3.09 2.69 0.46
C PHE A 38 3.80 2.64 -0.89
N ASP A 39 5.07 2.24 -0.87
CA ASP A 39 5.93 2.27 -2.04
C ASP A 39 5.94 0.91 -2.75
N PHE A 40 5.39 0.87 -3.96
CA PHE A 40 5.28 -0.34 -4.78
C PHE A 40 6.23 -0.32 -5.99
N HIS A 41 7.19 0.59 -6.04
CA HIS A 41 8.10 0.70 -7.21
C HIS A 41 8.89 -0.58 -7.45
N GLU A 42 9.23 -1.31 -6.39
CA GLU A 42 9.96 -2.58 -6.49
C GLU A 42 9.03 -3.78 -6.39
N CYS A 43 7.72 -3.59 -6.41
CA CYS A 43 6.75 -4.66 -6.38
C CYS A 43 6.50 -5.17 -7.80
N LYS A 44 6.74 -6.46 -8.02
CA LYS A 44 6.63 -7.08 -9.35
C LYS A 44 5.34 -7.84 -9.56
N TRP A 45 4.74 -8.29 -8.47
CA TRP A 45 3.50 -9.07 -8.50
C TRP A 45 2.75 -8.91 -7.19
N PHE A 46 1.43 -8.90 -7.28
CA PHE A 46 0.58 -8.80 -6.10
C PHE A 46 -0.66 -9.67 -6.32
N HIS A 47 -0.80 -10.71 -5.48
CA HIS A 47 -1.91 -11.65 -5.61
C HIS A 47 -3.25 -10.96 -5.33
N ALA A 48 -4.27 -11.31 -6.14
CA ALA A 48 -5.59 -10.68 -6.04
C ALA A 48 -6.20 -10.75 -4.63
N SER A 49 -6.03 -11.86 -3.94
CA SER A 49 -6.58 -12.04 -2.60
C SER A 49 -5.93 -11.14 -1.55
N LEU A 50 -4.76 -10.58 -1.83
CA LEU A 50 -4.07 -9.68 -0.90
C LEU A 50 -4.57 -8.24 -0.99
N THR A 51 -5.38 -7.89 -1.98
CA THR A 51 -5.95 -6.54 -2.11
C THR A 51 -6.85 -6.20 -0.94
N SER A 52 -7.58 -7.17 -0.39
CA SER A 52 -8.40 -6.96 0.80
C SER A 52 -7.55 -6.63 2.02
N VAL A 53 -6.40 -7.31 2.16
CA VAL A 53 -5.45 -7.03 3.25
C VAL A 53 -4.90 -5.62 3.11
N LEU A 54 -4.51 -5.24 1.89
CA LEU A 54 -4.01 -3.89 1.62
C LEU A 54 -5.08 -2.83 1.93
N GLY A 55 -6.31 -3.06 1.50
CA GLY A 55 -7.42 -2.18 1.83
C GLY A 55 -7.63 -2.05 3.35
N GLY A 56 -7.50 -3.16 4.07
CA GLY A 56 -7.56 -3.16 5.53
C GLY A 56 -6.46 -2.33 6.16
N MET A 57 -5.24 -2.39 5.63
CA MET A 57 -4.12 -1.57 6.09
C MET A 57 -4.39 -0.07 5.89
N ILE A 58 -4.93 0.30 4.73
CA ILE A 58 -5.31 1.67 4.44
C ILE A 58 -6.37 2.15 5.44
N SER A 59 -7.36 1.30 5.73
CA SER A 59 -8.40 1.61 6.71
C SER A 59 -7.83 1.82 8.11
N ILE A 60 -6.87 1.00 8.51
CA ILE A 60 -6.19 1.16 9.81
C ILE A 60 -5.48 2.51 9.87
N CYS A 61 -4.79 2.89 8.81
CA CYS A 61 -4.14 4.21 8.74
C CYS A 61 -5.18 5.32 8.93
N ASN A 62 -6.27 5.26 8.20
CA ASN A 62 -7.31 6.29 8.26
C ASN A 62 -7.93 6.41 9.65
N LYS A 63 -8.17 5.28 10.31
CA LYS A 63 -8.71 5.26 11.68
C LYS A 63 -7.74 5.85 12.70
N ASN A 64 -6.47 5.83 12.41
CA ASN A 64 -5.42 6.38 13.27
C ASN A 64 -4.95 7.76 12.80
N ASN A 65 -5.75 8.43 11.99
CA ASN A 65 -5.49 9.78 11.48
C ASN A 65 -4.18 9.88 10.68
N LYS A 66 -3.83 8.81 9.97
CA LYS A 66 -2.65 8.76 9.12
C LYS A 66 -3.08 8.82 7.66
N ASN A 67 -2.51 9.74 6.91
CA ASN A 67 -2.76 9.86 5.48
C ASN A 67 -1.92 8.83 4.72
N VAL A 68 -2.55 8.13 3.79
CA VAL A 68 -1.87 7.15 2.95
C VAL A 68 -1.61 7.72 1.57
N ILE A 69 -0.40 7.53 1.08
CA ILE A 69 -0.02 7.83 -0.29
C ILE A 69 0.41 6.52 -0.94
N LEU A 70 -0.21 6.19 -2.08
CA LEU A 70 0.20 5.04 -2.89
C LEU A 70 1.21 5.52 -3.93
N ASP A 71 2.45 5.06 -3.81
CA ASP A 71 3.53 5.40 -4.72
C ASP A 71 3.77 4.22 -5.66
N ILE A 72 3.14 4.27 -6.83
CA ILE A 72 3.14 3.18 -7.80
C ILE A 72 3.56 3.75 -9.15
N ALA A 73 4.44 3.04 -9.85
CA ALA A 73 4.87 3.46 -11.18
C ALA A 73 3.69 3.41 -12.16
N ASN A 74 3.44 4.51 -12.85
CA ASN A 74 2.40 4.59 -13.87
C ASN A 74 2.68 3.59 -15.00
N GLY A 75 1.62 2.90 -15.44
CA GLY A 75 1.73 1.91 -16.51
C GLY A 75 2.34 0.59 -16.07
N SER A 76 2.66 0.43 -14.79
CA SER A 76 3.13 -0.85 -14.28
C SER A 76 1.98 -1.86 -14.21
N ALA A 77 2.32 -3.14 -14.25
CA ALA A 77 1.34 -4.21 -14.09
C ALA A 77 0.62 -4.12 -12.74
N VAL A 78 1.34 -3.70 -11.70
CA VAL A 78 0.77 -3.55 -10.36
C VAL A 78 -0.24 -2.41 -10.32
N ALA A 79 0.06 -1.27 -10.94
CA ALA A 79 -0.86 -0.14 -11.01
C ALA A 79 -2.14 -0.52 -11.77
N ASP A 80 -2.00 -1.19 -12.89
CA ASP A 80 -3.12 -1.68 -13.69
C ASP A 80 -3.99 -2.66 -12.89
N PHE A 81 -3.33 -3.58 -12.19
CA PHE A 81 -4.01 -4.54 -11.35
C PHE A 81 -4.79 -3.88 -10.22
N PHE A 82 -4.20 -2.92 -9.51
CA PHE A 82 -4.87 -2.20 -8.43
C PHE A 82 -6.07 -1.41 -8.93
N ASN A 83 -5.94 -0.81 -10.10
CA ASN A 83 -7.06 -0.10 -10.74
C ASN A 83 -8.23 -1.05 -11.02
N ARG A 84 -7.95 -2.20 -11.59
CA ARG A 84 -8.99 -3.21 -11.88
C ARG A 84 -9.60 -3.81 -10.61
N ALA A 85 -8.82 -3.91 -9.55
CA ALA A 85 -9.30 -4.43 -8.27
C ALA A 85 -10.13 -3.42 -7.49
N GLY A 86 -10.26 -2.18 -7.97
CA GLY A 86 -11.06 -1.15 -7.31
C GLY A 86 -10.36 -0.50 -6.13
N LEU A 87 -9.05 -0.67 -5.97
CA LEU A 87 -8.32 -0.02 -4.88
C LEU A 87 -8.26 1.50 -5.01
N PHE A 88 -8.50 2.02 -6.20
CA PHE A 88 -8.57 3.45 -6.44
C PHE A 88 -9.99 3.99 -6.33
N SER A 89 -10.88 3.25 -5.66
CA SER A 89 -12.25 3.68 -5.44
C SER A 89 -12.35 4.68 -4.28
N GLU A 90 -13.49 5.36 -4.20
CA GLU A 90 -13.77 6.33 -3.14
C GLU A 90 -13.86 5.71 -1.74
N HIS A 91 -13.92 4.38 -1.64
CA HIS A 91 -14.00 3.68 -0.36
C HIS A 91 -12.70 3.73 0.43
N PHE A 92 -11.58 4.02 -0.24
CA PHE A 92 -10.28 4.08 0.41
C PHE A 92 -9.75 5.51 0.34
N ASN A 93 -9.54 6.10 1.50
CA ASN A 93 -9.01 7.45 1.60
C ASN A 93 -7.48 7.43 1.46
N TYR A 94 -6.99 7.69 0.26
CA TYR A 94 -5.57 7.75 -0.04
C TYR A 94 -5.31 8.82 -1.10
N LYS A 95 -4.04 9.19 -1.26
CA LYS A 95 -3.59 10.07 -2.34
C LYS A 95 -2.58 9.34 -3.22
N PRO A 96 -2.79 9.31 -4.55
CA PRO A 96 -1.71 8.89 -5.42
C PRO A 96 -0.59 9.93 -5.38
N LYS A 97 0.65 9.46 -5.47
CA LYS A 97 1.79 10.36 -5.50
C LYS A 97 1.79 11.12 -6.83
N GLU A 98 1.95 12.44 -6.77
CA GLU A 98 2.04 13.25 -7.97
C GLU A 98 3.26 12.87 -8.78
N LYS A 99 3.04 12.73 -10.08
CA LYS A 99 4.12 12.43 -11.01
C LYS A 99 4.98 13.66 -11.18
N LYS A 100 6.25 13.55 -10.81
CA LYS A 100 7.20 14.63 -11.09
C LYS A 100 7.46 14.64 -12.59
N ASN A 101 7.24 15.76 -13.21
CA ASN A 101 7.66 15.95 -14.59
C ASN A 101 9.19 15.95 -14.63
N ALA A 102 9.72 15.06 -15.45
CA ALA A 102 11.15 15.00 -15.65
C ALA A 102 11.62 16.26 -16.39
#